data_a0afd7921859e50bb352d01c04903fb6
#
_entry.id   a0afd7921859e50bb352d01c04903fb6
#
_cell.length_a   1.000
_cell.length_b   1.000
_cell.length_c   1.000
_cell.angle_alpha   90.00
_cell.angle_beta   90.00
_cell.angle_gamma   90.00
#
_symmetry.space_group_name_H-M   'P 1'
#
loop_
_entity.id
_entity.type
_entity.pdbx_description
1 polymer ?
#
loop_
_entity_poly.entity_id
_entity_poly.type
_entity_poly.pdbx_seq_one_letter_code
_entity_poly.pdbx_strand_id
1 'polypeptide(L)'
;MDNQENTRYIVESVTRAGARFRPSDWIDRISSWDATFSQHRLVYSQRLHPVLMNGQKMLAIEPSLKEHNRQMYDSVMQFIKRNNLKVYVQYPDGRMEECDETNSPSANEVTDKS
;
A
#
# COMPACT_ATOMS: atom_id res chain seq x y z
N MET A 1 9.70 14.05 16.32
CA MET A 1 9.60 13.63 15.49
C MET A 1 8.53 12.83 15.23
N ASP A 2 7.95 12.85 14.36
CA ASP A 2 6.89 12.18 14.05
C ASP A 2 7.17 10.86 13.59
N ASN A 3 6.74 9.87 14.22
CA ASN A 3 6.94 8.53 13.76
C ASN A 3 6.20 8.25 12.51
N GLN A 4 5.25 9.06 12.17
CA GLN A 4 4.50 8.78 11.00
C GLN A 4 5.30 8.92 9.75
N GLU A 5 6.38 9.65 9.78
CA GLU A 5 7.19 9.78 8.61
C GLU A 5 7.88 8.52 8.27
N ASN A 6 8.04 7.62 9.23
CA ASN A 6 8.76 6.39 8.98
C ASN A 6 7.85 5.18 8.93
N THR A 7 6.54 5.38 8.92
CA THR A 7 5.63 4.26 8.78
C THR A 7 5.30 4.08 7.31
N ARG A 8 4.86 2.91 6.96
CA ARG A 8 4.39 2.68 5.61
C ARG A 8 3.26 1.68 5.65
N TYR A 9 2.53 1.59 4.55
CA TYR A 9 1.41 0.66 4.48
C TYR A 9 1.83 -0.56 3.71
N ILE A 10 1.43 -1.72 4.18
CA ILE A 10 1.72 -3.00 3.54
C ILE A 10 0.37 -3.64 3.20
N VAL A 11 0.18 -3.97 1.94
CA VAL A 11 -1.10 -4.52 1.48
C VAL A 11 -0.90 -5.96 1.08
N GLU A 12 -1.67 -6.83 1.67
CA GLU A 12 -1.58 -8.25 1.42
C GLU A 12 -2.54 -8.65 0.32
N SER A 13 -2.24 -9.73 -0.40
CA SER A 13 -3.10 -10.18 -1.47
C SER A 13 -4.20 -11.07 -0.91
N VAL A 14 -4.86 -10.56 0.11
CA VAL A 14 -5.91 -11.28 0.81
C VAL A 14 -6.94 -10.24 1.22
N THR A 15 -8.22 -10.59 1.13
CA THR A 15 -9.25 -9.66 1.54
C THR A 15 -9.36 -9.64 3.04
N ARG A 16 -10.07 -8.66 3.58
CA ARG A 16 -10.26 -8.57 5.02
C ARG A 16 -10.99 -9.78 5.56
N ALA A 17 -11.78 -10.43 4.73
CA ALA A 17 -12.47 -11.64 5.15
C ALA A 17 -11.58 -12.85 5.09
N GLY A 18 -10.36 -12.72 4.65
CA GLY A 18 -9.42 -13.83 4.61
C GLY A 18 -9.39 -14.59 3.31
N ALA A 19 -10.10 -14.13 2.30
CA ALA A 19 -10.13 -14.83 1.01
C ALA A 19 -8.95 -14.39 0.16
N ARG A 20 -8.34 -15.34 -0.54
CA ARG A 20 -7.20 -15.02 -1.38
C ARG A 20 -7.63 -14.15 -2.56
N PHE A 21 -6.89 -13.11 -2.83
CA PHE A 21 -7.21 -12.19 -3.91
C PHE A 21 -6.36 -12.54 -5.10
N ARG A 22 -6.98 -12.99 -6.18
CA ARG A 22 -6.34 -13.31 -7.38
C ARG A 22 -4.90 -13.39 -7.36
N PRO A 23 -4.17 -13.79 -8.39
CA PRO A 23 -2.72 -13.87 -8.40
C PRO A 23 -2.13 -12.54 -8.02
N SER A 24 -1.01 -12.58 -7.34
CA SER A 24 -0.43 -11.37 -6.80
C SER A 24 0.24 -10.49 -7.84
N ASP A 25 0.08 -10.78 -9.13
CA ASP A 25 0.68 -9.91 -10.15
C ASP A 25 0.04 -8.53 -10.15
N TRP A 26 -1.10 -8.33 -9.47
CA TRP A 26 -1.65 -7.00 -9.34
C TRP A 26 -0.67 -6.08 -8.62
N ILE A 27 0.16 -6.65 -7.75
CA ILE A 27 1.13 -5.87 -6.99
C ILE A 27 2.17 -5.29 -7.93
N ASP A 28 2.66 -6.08 -8.88
CA ASP A 28 3.62 -5.57 -9.82
C ASP A 28 3.00 -4.54 -10.74
N ARG A 29 1.74 -4.75 -11.10
CA ARG A 29 1.07 -3.83 -11.99
C ARG A 29 0.91 -2.47 -11.35
N ILE A 30 0.45 -2.44 -10.10
CA ILE A 30 0.29 -1.17 -9.42
C ILE A 30 1.65 -0.54 -9.12
N SER A 31 2.65 -1.35 -8.77
CA SER A 31 3.98 -0.81 -8.49
C SER A 31 4.55 -0.12 -9.71
N SER A 32 4.18 -0.56 -10.90
CA SER A 32 4.72 0.04 -12.11
C SER A 32 4.21 1.45 -12.34
N TRP A 33 3.13 1.84 -11.66
CA TRP A 33 2.59 3.17 -11.86
C TRP A 33 3.57 4.28 -11.46
N ASP A 34 4.40 4.04 -10.46
CA ASP A 34 5.37 5.04 -10.01
C ASP A 34 6.80 4.62 -10.34
N ALA A 35 6.97 3.67 -11.24
CA ALA A 35 8.29 3.18 -11.57
C ALA A 35 8.90 4.02 -12.67
N THR A 36 10.21 3.93 -12.82
CA THR A 36 10.89 4.60 -13.91
C THR A 36 11.60 3.54 -14.74
N PHE A 37 11.95 3.91 -15.95
CA PHE A 37 12.61 3.01 -16.84
C PHE A 37 14.05 3.47 -16.93
N SER A 38 14.99 2.62 -16.58
CA SER A 38 16.38 3.00 -16.60
C SER A 38 17.18 1.86 -17.18
N GLN A 39 17.97 2.15 -18.20
CA GLN A 39 18.82 1.15 -18.84
C GLN A 39 18.03 -0.09 -19.23
N HIS A 40 16.89 0.13 -19.86
CA HIS A 40 16.04 -0.95 -20.37
C HIS A 40 15.46 -1.80 -19.24
N ARG A 41 15.38 -1.28 -18.03
CA ARG A 41 14.81 -2.03 -16.93
C ARG A 41 13.79 -1.17 -16.20
N LEU A 42 12.76 -1.81 -15.70
CA LEU A 42 11.76 -1.14 -14.91
C LEU A 42 12.26 -1.09 -13.47
N VAL A 43 12.32 0.08 -12.89
CA VAL A 43 12.81 0.25 -11.54
C VAL A 43 11.69 0.82 -10.70
N TYR A 44 11.24 0.08 -9.70
CA TYR A 44 10.15 0.53 -8.84
C TYR A 44 10.66 1.61 -7.91
N SER A 45 9.80 2.55 -7.56
CA SER A 45 10.18 3.61 -6.65
C SER A 45 10.12 3.10 -5.23
N GLN A 46 10.75 3.83 -4.32
CA GLN A 46 10.66 3.45 -2.92
C GLN A 46 9.30 3.80 -2.36
N ARG A 47 8.55 4.63 -3.03
CA ARG A 47 7.23 5.04 -2.54
C ARG A 47 6.16 4.01 -2.84
N LEU A 48 6.40 3.15 -3.82
CA LEU A 48 5.39 2.18 -4.22
C LEU A 48 6.10 1.01 -4.86
N HIS A 49 6.23 -0.11 -4.15
CA HIS A 49 6.99 -1.23 -4.65
C HIS A 49 6.59 -2.52 -3.95
N PRO A 50 6.91 -3.65 -4.56
CA PRO A 50 6.59 -4.92 -3.91
C PRO A 50 7.64 -5.27 -2.87
N VAL A 51 7.22 -5.97 -1.84
CA VAL A 51 8.15 -6.49 -0.84
C VAL A 51 7.80 -7.94 -0.57
N LEU A 52 8.77 -8.70 -0.10
CA LEU A 52 8.53 -10.08 0.27
C LEU A 52 8.54 -10.19 1.77
N MET A 53 7.47 -10.75 2.33
CA MET A 53 7.40 -10.98 3.75
C MET A 53 6.89 -12.37 3.99
N ASN A 54 7.66 -13.16 4.71
CA ASN A 54 7.31 -14.55 4.99
C ASN A 54 7.03 -15.31 3.70
N GLY A 55 7.81 -15.02 2.68
CA GLY A 55 7.68 -15.71 1.42
C GLY A 55 6.54 -15.23 0.55
N GLN A 56 5.81 -14.20 0.96
CA GLN A 56 4.68 -13.72 0.19
C GLN A 56 4.95 -12.34 -0.32
N LYS A 57 4.50 -12.07 -1.54
CA LYS A 57 4.68 -10.76 -2.13
C LYS A 57 3.57 -9.84 -1.64
N MET A 58 3.93 -8.67 -1.19
CA MET A 58 2.97 -7.68 -0.72
C MET A 58 3.33 -6.34 -1.32
N LEU A 59 2.41 -5.40 -1.27
CA LEU A 59 2.65 -4.07 -1.82
C LEU A 59 3.00 -3.11 -0.70
N ALA A 60 4.11 -2.40 -0.85
CA ALA A 60 4.52 -1.39 0.13
C ALA A 60 4.21 -0.01 -0.41
N ILE A 61 3.55 0.81 0.39
CA ILE A 61 3.17 2.16 0.02
C ILE A 61 3.69 3.10 1.08
N GLU A 62 4.55 4.03 0.67
CA GLU A 62 5.08 5.00 1.61
C GLU A 62 4.18 6.22 1.64
N PRO A 63 4.00 6.85 2.79
CA PRO A 63 3.17 8.05 2.85
C PRO A 63 3.66 9.15 1.93
N SER A 64 4.95 9.17 1.62
CA SER A 64 5.47 10.19 0.73
C SER A 64 4.86 10.12 -0.66
N LEU A 65 4.26 9.00 -1.04
CA LEU A 65 3.59 8.92 -2.31
C LEU A 65 2.46 9.94 -2.38
N LYS A 66 1.78 10.16 -1.28
CA LYS A 66 0.68 11.09 -1.24
C LYS A 66 1.15 12.50 -1.55
N GLU A 67 2.34 12.84 -1.09
CA GLU A 67 2.85 14.16 -1.36
C GLU A 67 3.49 14.25 -2.73
N HIS A 68 4.06 13.17 -3.19
CA HIS A 68 4.71 13.17 -4.49
C HIS A 68 3.68 13.15 -5.63
N ASN A 69 2.62 12.37 -5.49
CA ASN A 69 1.61 12.25 -6.53
C ASN A 69 0.29 11.85 -5.87
N ARG A 70 -0.48 12.85 -5.44
CA ARG A 70 -1.70 12.64 -4.72
C ARG A 70 -2.70 11.84 -5.53
N GLN A 71 -2.78 12.10 -6.79
CA GLN A 71 -3.73 11.43 -7.63
C GLN A 71 -3.42 9.94 -7.72
N MET A 72 -2.14 9.58 -7.82
CA MET A 72 -1.76 8.19 -7.87
C MET A 72 -2.03 7.53 -6.53
N TYR A 73 -1.72 8.23 -5.44
CA TYR A 73 -1.97 7.70 -4.12
C TYR A 73 -3.46 7.38 -3.96
N ASP A 74 -4.33 8.30 -4.37
CA ASP A 74 -5.76 8.10 -4.24
C ASP A 74 -6.22 6.92 -5.09
N SER A 75 -5.65 6.75 -6.27
CA SER A 75 -6.02 5.65 -7.13
C SER A 75 -5.64 4.31 -6.51
N VAL A 76 -4.47 4.24 -5.90
CA VAL A 76 -4.03 3.02 -5.26
C VAL A 76 -4.94 2.70 -4.07
N MET A 77 -5.25 3.70 -3.27
CA MET A 77 -6.10 3.48 -2.11
C MET A 77 -7.52 3.09 -2.51
N GLN A 78 -8.00 3.64 -3.60
CA GLN A 78 -9.31 3.25 -4.08
C GLN A 78 -9.34 1.81 -4.53
N PHE A 79 -8.28 1.35 -5.18
CA PHE A 79 -8.20 -0.02 -5.62
C PHE A 79 -8.25 -0.94 -4.39
N ILE A 80 -7.51 -0.59 -3.36
CA ILE A 80 -7.46 -1.38 -2.14
C ILE A 80 -8.83 -1.44 -1.48
N LYS A 81 -9.50 -0.31 -1.38
CA LYS A 81 -10.80 -0.27 -0.77
C LYS A 81 -11.83 -1.01 -1.58
N ARG A 82 -11.81 -0.83 -2.88
CA ARG A 82 -12.80 -1.46 -3.73
C ARG A 82 -12.70 -2.97 -3.67
N ASN A 83 -11.51 -3.50 -3.49
CA ASN A 83 -11.31 -4.92 -3.43
C ASN A 83 -11.20 -5.44 -2.01
N ASN A 84 -11.40 -4.57 -1.03
CA ASN A 84 -11.43 -4.96 0.37
C ASN A 84 -10.19 -5.71 0.80
N LEU A 85 -9.03 -5.24 0.41
CA LEU A 85 -7.79 -5.92 0.71
C LEU A 85 -7.29 -5.59 2.10
N LYS A 86 -6.53 -6.51 2.69
CA LYS A 86 -5.97 -6.29 4.01
C LYS A 86 -4.81 -5.33 3.94
N VAL A 87 -4.79 -4.37 4.82
CA VAL A 87 -3.75 -3.35 4.88
C VAL A 87 -3.17 -3.34 6.27
N TYR A 88 -1.85 -3.24 6.35
CA TYR A 88 -1.17 -3.14 7.63
C TYR A 88 -0.36 -1.86 7.65
N VAL A 89 -0.17 -1.30 8.84
CA VAL A 89 0.76 -0.21 9.04
C VAL A 89 2.03 -0.82 9.60
N GLN A 90 3.15 -0.57 8.97
CA GLN A 90 4.43 -1.06 9.46
C GLN A 90 5.19 0.10 10.08
N TYR A 91 5.66 -0.10 11.31
CA TYR A 91 6.36 0.94 12.03
C TYR A 91 7.86 0.80 11.83
N PRO A 92 8.64 1.83 12.18
CA PRO A 92 10.08 1.78 11.92
C PRO A 92 10.79 0.61 12.58
N ASP A 93 10.26 0.11 13.69
CA ASP A 93 10.88 -1.02 14.36
C ASP A 93 10.49 -2.36 13.74
N GLY A 94 9.73 -2.33 12.68
CA GLY A 94 9.31 -3.56 12.00
C GLY A 94 7.97 -4.09 12.44
N ARG A 95 7.39 -3.54 13.50
CA ARG A 95 6.12 -4.01 13.99
C ARG A 95 5.02 -3.66 13.01
N MET A 96 4.03 -4.52 12.86
CA MET A 96 2.93 -4.28 11.94
C MET A 96 1.61 -4.42 12.66
N GLU A 97 0.67 -3.57 12.31
CA GLU A 97 -0.68 -3.63 12.84
C GLU A 97 -1.66 -3.59 11.70
N GLU A 98 -2.65 -4.46 11.75
CA GLU A 98 -3.65 -4.48 10.70
C GLU A 98 -4.55 -3.26 10.79
N CYS A 99 -4.82 -2.63 9.67
CA CYS A 99 -5.74 -1.51 9.62
C CYS A 99 -7.12 -2.04 9.37
N ASP A 100 -8.07 -1.67 10.21
CA ASP A 100 -9.44 -2.04 9.92
C ASP A 100 -10.13 -0.78 9.47
N GLU A 101 -11.42 -0.82 9.38
CA GLU A 101 -12.14 0.32 8.90
C GLU A 101 -11.96 1.54 9.73
N THR A 102 -11.76 1.41 11.02
CA THR A 102 -11.61 2.57 11.84
C THR A 102 -10.20 3.09 11.83
N ASN A 103 -9.21 2.24 11.56
CA ASN A 103 -7.83 2.68 11.56
C ASN A 103 -7.26 2.92 10.19
N SER A 104 -8.00 2.63 9.17
CA SER A 104 -7.51 2.77 7.83
C SER A 104 -7.33 4.23 7.47
N PRO A 105 -6.28 4.57 6.77
CA PRO A 105 -6.10 5.95 6.34
C PRO A 105 -7.25 6.43 5.49
N SER A 106 -7.84 5.53 4.73
CA SER A 106 -8.97 5.93 3.93
C SER A 106 -10.17 6.20 4.78
N ALA A 107 -10.31 5.51 5.86
CA ALA A 107 -11.46 5.72 6.72
C ALA A 107 -11.44 7.10 7.34
N ASN A 108 -10.27 7.58 7.63
CA ASN A 108 -10.19 8.89 8.20
C ASN A 108 -10.73 9.95 7.29
N GLU A 109 -10.50 9.81 6.03
CA GLU A 109 -11.00 10.78 5.11
C GLU A 109 -12.46 10.61 4.90
N VAL A 110 -12.92 9.42 4.92
CA VAL A 110 -14.31 9.18 4.67
C VAL A 110 -15.16 9.65 5.79
N THR A 111 -14.68 9.55 7.00
CA THR A 111 -15.50 9.94 8.07
C THR A 111 -15.87 11.36 7.99
N ASP A 112 -15.08 12.12 7.38
CA ASP A 112 -15.40 13.45 7.29
C ASP A 112 -16.67 13.70 6.68
N LYS A 113 -17.07 13.02 5.72
CA LYS A 113 -18.19 13.29 5.08
C LYS A 113 -19.26 12.65 5.61
N SER A 114 -19.16 11.81 6.41
CA SER A 114 -20.32 11.15 6.83
C SER A 114 -21.04 11.89 7.86
#